data_922b304b509406f6a1ed07cc6c0845b3
#
_entry.id   922b304b509406f6a1ed07cc6c0845b3
#
_cell.length_a   1.000
_cell.length_b   1.000
_cell.length_c   1.000
_cell.angle_alpha   90.00
_cell.angle_beta   90.00
_cell.angle_gamma   90.00
#
_symmetry.space_group_name_H-M   'P 1'
#
loop_
_entity.id
_entity.type
_entity.pdbx_description
1 polymer ?
#
loop_
_entity_poly.entity_id
_entity_poly.type
_entity_poly.pdbx_seq_one_letter_code
_entity_poly.pdbx_strand_id
1 'polypeptide(L)'
;PDNTIFKGDVWSFTTEPVAYPIQNVVATSNGISEGLSGPERTVDGSGLNAADQHSDIANDMWLAMAPEGEALYIQYEFDGVYKLHELLVWNYNVQFEMILGFGLKDVTVEYSENGADWTALGDVEFVRATGKDTYVHNTVVDLQGVPARFVRLTVNSGWGMMAQYGLSEVRFTYIPVQAREPQPADGTTEVEPDTVLSWRAGREAVEHQVYLGTDPDALTLAGTSDAPSFDPGSVNLGTTYYWRIDEVNEMQAVTTWAGPVWSFATQDYIVVDDFESYNDDVDAGTTIFDTWID
;
A
#
# COMPACT_ATOMS: atom_id res chain seq x y z
N PRO A 1 -30.17 49.95 -3.33
CA PRO A 1 -29.36 48.76 -3.43
C PRO A 1 -29.42 48.02 -2.11
N ASP A 2 -29.99 46.82 -2.15
CA ASP A 2 -30.08 45.93 -1.01
C ASP A 2 -28.65 45.35 -0.78
N ASN A 3 -28.06 45.62 0.40
CA ASN A 3 -26.77 45.15 0.81
C ASN A 3 -26.86 43.74 1.47
N THR A 4 -27.83 42.92 1.08
CA THR A 4 -28.01 41.59 1.63
C THR A 4 -26.80 40.69 1.20
N ILE A 5 -26.01 40.27 2.20
CA ILE A 5 -24.92 39.30 2.01
C ILE A 5 -25.54 37.91 2.12
N PHE A 6 -25.54 37.18 1.00
CA PHE A 6 -25.88 35.76 1.00
C PHE A 6 -24.63 34.94 1.36
N LYS A 7 -24.66 34.29 2.52
CA LYS A 7 -23.60 33.37 2.91
C LYS A 7 -23.84 32.04 2.19
N GLY A 8 -22.82 31.54 1.49
CA GLY A 8 -22.81 30.18 0.96
C GLY A 8 -22.53 29.14 2.06
N ASP A 9 -22.66 27.87 1.68
CA ASP A 9 -22.32 26.75 2.55
C ASP A 9 -20.82 26.70 2.86
N VAL A 10 -20.49 26.20 4.06
CA VAL A 10 -19.10 25.93 4.44
C VAL A 10 -18.71 24.58 3.85
N TRP A 11 -17.67 24.58 3.02
CA TRP A 11 -17.12 23.39 2.42
C TRP A 11 -15.90 22.94 3.23
N SER A 12 -15.77 21.65 3.45
CA SER A 12 -14.60 21.03 4.06
C SER A 12 -14.05 19.96 3.12
N PHE A 13 -12.74 19.82 3.11
CA PHE A 13 -12.04 18.75 2.40
C PHE A 13 -10.89 18.22 3.27
N THR A 14 -10.54 16.97 3.08
CA THR A 14 -9.37 16.35 3.71
C THR A 14 -8.36 16.07 2.60
N THR A 15 -7.12 16.49 2.81
CA THR A 15 -6.03 16.15 1.90
C THR A 15 -5.63 14.69 2.07
N GLU A 16 -5.23 14.05 1.00
CA GLU A 16 -4.66 12.71 1.04
C GLU A 16 -3.33 12.71 1.82
N PRO A 17 -3.08 11.73 2.72
CA PRO A 17 -1.80 11.62 3.41
C PRO A 17 -0.66 11.34 2.43
N VAL A 18 0.56 11.79 2.75
CA VAL A 18 1.74 11.56 1.89
C VAL A 18 2.06 10.08 1.73
N ALA A 19 1.89 9.30 2.78
CA ALA A 19 2.19 7.87 2.82
C ALA A 19 1.05 7.10 3.50
N TYR A 20 0.98 5.80 3.21
CA TYR A 20 -0.01 4.88 3.77
C TYR A 20 0.67 3.77 4.57
N PRO A 21 0.04 3.24 5.63
CA PRO A 21 0.56 2.09 6.33
C PRO A 21 0.51 0.82 5.45
N ILE A 22 1.59 0.02 5.50
CA ILE A 22 1.61 -1.31 4.91
C ILE A 22 0.80 -2.24 5.82
N GLN A 23 -0.14 -3.01 5.25
CA GLN A 23 -1.08 -3.82 6.03
C GLN A 23 -0.61 -5.26 6.24
N ASN A 24 -0.09 -5.91 5.19
CA ASN A 24 0.28 -7.32 5.22
C ASN A 24 1.77 -7.46 5.54
N VAL A 25 2.11 -7.43 6.83
CA VAL A 25 3.50 -7.54 7.29
C VAL A 25 3.68 -8.85 8.06
N VAL A 26 4.68 -9.63 7.69
CA VAL A 26 5.08 -10.85 8.40
C VAL A 26 6.39 -10.58 9.13
N ALA A 27 6.39 -10.76 10.45
CA ALA A 27 7.59 -10.59 11.28
C ALA A 27 8.22 -11.95 11.62
N THR A 28 9.53 -12.05 11.49
CA THR A 28 10.34 -13.21 11.86
C THR A 28 11.60 -12.77 12.63
N SER A 29 12.21 -13.66 13.39
CA SER A 29 13.45 -13.38 14.12
C SER A 29 14.35 -14.62 14.17
N ASN A 30 15.66 -14.43 14.23
CA ASN A 30 16.59 -15.52 14.57
C ASN A 30 16.70 -15.74 16.10
N GLY A 31 16.10 -14.87 16.90
CA GLY A 31 16.13 -14.95 18.37
C GLY A 31 15.24 -16.05 18.93
N ILE A 32 15.55 -16.45 20.17
CA ILE A 32 14.77 -17.42 20.93
C ILE A 32 13.77 -16.64 21.79
N SER A 33 12.49 -16.72 21.43
CA SER A 33 11.37 -16.15 22.19
C SER A 33 10.71 -17.21 23.07
N GLU A 34 10.23 -16.80 24.25
CA GLU A 34 9.52 -17.68 25.18
C GLU A 34 8.01 -17.36 25.20
N GLY A 35 7.20 -18.41 25.34
CA GLY A 35 5.76 -18.29 25.55
C GLY A 35 5.03 -17.62 24.36
N LEU A 36 4.32 -16.52 24.65
CA LEU A 36 3.50 -15.77 23.69
C LEU A 36 4.19 -14.51 23.15
N SER A 37 5.50 -14.34 23.40
CA SER A 37 6.26 -13.14 23.04
C SER A 37 7.01 -13.28 21.71
N GLY A 38 6.38 -13.88 20.70
CA GLY A 38 6.94 -14.05 19.34
C GLY A 38 7.02 -12.74 18.53
N PRO A 39 7.80 -12.75 17.42
CA PRO A 39 8.00 -11.55 16.60
C PRO A 39 6.71 -11.02 15.96
N GLU A 40 5.69 -11.84 15.75
CA GLU A 40 4.37 -11.47 15.25
C GLU A 40 3.69 -10.40 16.09
N ARG A 41 4.02 -10.31 17.39
CA ARG A 41 3.50 -9.30 18.32
C ARG A 41 3.86 -7.88 17.92
N THR A 42 4.89 -7.71 17.11
CA THR A 42 5.33 -6.38 16.68
C THR A 42 4.54 -5.81 15.50
N VAL A 43 3.60 -6.56 14.93
CA VAL A 43 2.83 -6.16 13.73
C VAL A 43 1.35 -6.56 13.80
N ASP A 44 0.91 -7.21 14.88
CA ASP A 44 -0.47 -7.70 15.01
C ASP A 44 -1.42 -6.69 15.68
N GLY A 45 -0.88 -5.59 16.19
CA GLY A 45 -1.64 -4.54 16.86
C GLY A 45 -2.23 -4.95 18.22
N SER A 46 -1.87 -6.12 18.75
CA SER A 46 -2.48 -6.71 19.97
C SER A 46 -2.34 -5.85 21.20
N GLY A 47 -1.29 -5.04 21.31
CA GLY A 47 -1.07 -4.11 22.41
C GLY A 47 -1.58 -2.71 22.19
N LEU A 48 -2.07 -2.37 20.96
CA LEU A 48 -2.47 -1.02 20.61
C LEU A 48 -3.96 -0.75 20.87
N ASN A 49 -4.27 0.43 21.41
CA ASN A 49 -5.62 0.93 21.52
C ASN A 49 -5.95 1.92 20.40
N ALA A 50 -7.20 2.41 20.35
CA ALA A 50 -7.67 3.35 19.33
C ALA A 50 -6.95 4.72 19.32
N ALA A 51 -6.15 5.02 20.34
CA ALA A 51 -5.32 6.23 20.42
C ALA A 51 -3.84 5.96 20.09
N ASP A 52 -3.53 4.81 19.46
CA ASP A 52 -2.17 4.35 19.16
C ASP A 52 -1.26 4.26 20.43
N GLN A 53 -1.87 4.02 21.59
CA GLN A 53 -1.16 3.79 22.83
C GLN A 53 -0.97 2.29 23.04
N HIS A 54 0.26 1.87 23.36
CA HIS A 54 0.58 0.46 23.57
C HIS A 54 0.52 0.08 25.05
N SER A 55 0.01 -1.12 25.33
CA SER A 55 -0.06 -1.71 26.67
C SER A 55 1.33 -1.88 27.31
N ASP A 56 1.36 -2.14 28.61
CA ASP A 56 2.55 -2.52 29.36
C ASP A 56 2.59 -4.02 29.71
N ILE A 57 1.80 -4.83 29.00
CA ILE A 57 1.65 -6.28 29.18
C ILE A 57 2.68 -7.02 28.32
N ALA A 58 3.56 -7.81 28.96
CA ALA A 58 4.67 -8.51 28.29
C ALA A 58 4.23 -9.44 27.12
N ASN A 59 3.06 -10.08 27.22
CA ASN A 59 2.56 -11.00 26.20
C ASN A 59 2.03 -10.30 24.93
N ASP A 60 1.89 -8.98 24.98
CA ASP A 60 1.51 -8.17 23.83
C ASP A 60 2.72 -7.68 23.02
N MET A 61 3.93 -8.12 23.39
CA MET A 61 5.20 -7.65 22.85
C MET A 61 6.12 -8.81 22.48
N TRP A 62 7.03 -8.57 21.56
CA TRP A 62 8.14 -9.47 21.27
C TRP A 62 9.26 -9.28 22.30
N LEU A 63 9.80 -10.43 22.77
CA LEU A 63 11.00 -10.49 23.58
C LEU A 63 11.82 -11.72 23.20
N ALA A 64 13.11 -11.56 22.95
CA ALA A 64 13.99 -12.67 22.58
C ALA A 64 15.41 -12.53 23.13
N MET A 65 16.09 -13.66 23.21
CA MET A 65 17.54 -13.75 23.41
C MET A 65 18.23 -13.98 22.07
N ALA A 66 19.43 -13.42 21.91
CA ALA A 66 20.25 -13.67 20.73
C ALA A 66 20.66 -15.16 20.68
N PRO A 67 20.76 -15.76 19.48
CA PRO A 67 21.39 -17.06 19.30
C PRO A 67 22.87 -16.99 19.69
N GLU A 68 23.43 -18.12 20.10
CA GLU A 68 24.84 -18.18 20.53
C GLU A 68 25.79 -17.83 19.37
N GLY A 69 26.58 -16.78 19.56
CA GLY A 69 27.61 -16.36 18.59
C GLY A 69 27.06 -15.56 17.40
N GLU A 70 25.80 -15.20 17.39
CA GLU A 70 25.17 -14.42 16.30
C GLU A 70 24.54 -13.15 16.85
N ALA A 71 24.45 -12.11 16.01
CA ALA A 71 23.66 -10.93 16.32
C ALA A 71 22.17 -11.26 16.26
N LEU A 72 21.40 -10.74 17.22
CA LEU A 72 19.95 -10.81 17.18
C LEU A 72 19.42 -9.88 16.09
N TYR A 73 18.47 -10.37 15.29
CA TYR A 73 17.68 -9.51 14.42
C TYR A 73 16.19 -9.87 14.44
N ILE A 74 15.37 -8.90 14.10
CA ILE A 74 13.98 -9.08 13.69
C ILE A 74 13.84 -8.59 12.26
N GLN A 75 13.10 -9.35 11.44
CA GLN A 75 12.93 -9.11 10.01
C GLN A 75 11.44 -9.06 9.67
N TYR A 76 11.09 -8.13 8.81
CA TYR A 76 9.75 -7.89 8.32
C TYR A 76 9.71 -8.16 6.81
N GLU A 77 8.71 -8.92 6.37
CA GLU A 77 8.42 -9.19 4.96
C GLU A 77 7.08 -8.57 4.61
N PHE A 78 7.02 -7.86 3.48
CA PHE A 78 5.83 -7.28 2.89
C PHE A 78 5.31 -8.17 1.76
N ASP A 79 4.03 -8.02 1.38
CA ASP A 79 3.41 -8.76 0.26
C ASP A 79 3.90 -8.31 -1.13
N GLY A 80 4.61 -7.19 -1.23
CA GLY A 80 5.20 -6.66 -2.46
C GLY A 80 6.40 -5.76 -2.20
N VAL A 81 7.00 -5.25 -3.27
CA VAL A 81 8.02 -4.20 -3.18
C VAL A 81 7.34 -2.85 -3.05
N TYR A 82 7.66 -2.11 -1.98
CA TYR A 82 7.14 -0.78 -1.70
C TYR A 82 8.23 0.27 -1.73
N LYS A 83 7.89 1.50 -2.13
CA LYS A 83 8.72 2.67 -1.86
C LYS A 83 8.50 3.10 -0.41
N LEU A 84 9.39 2.66 0.48
CA LEU A 84 9.24 2.86 1.92
C LEU A 84 9.40 4.33 2.28
N HIS A 85 8.56 4.83 3.21
CA HIS A 85 8.61 6.20 3.70
C HIS A 85 9.17 6.27 5.10
N GLU A 86 8.46 5.79 6.10
CA GLU A 86 8.83 5.84 7.51
C GLU A 86 8.56 4.53 8.22
N LEU A 87 9.35 4.27 9.27
CA LEU A 87 9.12 3.24 10.28
C LEU A 87 8.81 3.92 11.61
N LEU A 88 7.59 3.74 12.09
CA LEU A 88 7.16 4.15 13.43
C LEU A 88 7.47 3.00 14.41
N VAL A 89 8.10 3.31 15.54
CA VAL A 89 8.54 2.30 16.51
C VAL A 89 7.95 2.57 17.89
N TRP A 90 7.22 1.57 18.40
CA TRP A 90 6.91 1.43 19.83
C TRP A 90 7.93 0.46 20.42
N ASN A 91 8.92 1.01 21.11
CA ASN A 91 9.96 0.20 21.76
C ASN A 91 9.37 -0.65 22.90
N TYR A 92 10.10 -1.60 23.44
CA TYR A 92 9.60 -2.54 24.43
C TYR A 92 9.09 -1.82 25.70
N ASN A 93 7.80 -1.95 26.02
CA ASN A 93 7.10 -1.09 26.98
C ASN A 93 6.62 -1.81 28.25
N VAL A 94 7.25 -2.91 28.63
CA VAL A 94 6.83 -3.63 29.84
C VAL A 94 6.87 -2.75 31.09
N GLN A 95 5.99 -3.02 32.06
CA GLN A 95 6.05 -2.39 33.38
C GLN A 95 7.46 -2.51 33.95
N PHE A 96 8.01 -1.41 34.49
CA PHE A 96 9.41 -1.29 34.96
C PHE A 96 10.48 -1.30 33.85
N GLU A 97 10.14 -1.09 32.58
CA GLU A 97 11.11 -0.98 31.49
C GLU A 97 12.23 0.03 31.81
N MET A 98 11.91 1.11 32.49
CA MET A 98 12.88 2.12 32.93
C MET A 98 13.96 1.56 33.92
N ILE A 99 13.77 0.34 34.44
CA ILE A 99 14.74 -0.38 35.29
C ILE A 99 15.34 -1.55 34.52
N LEU A 100 14.52 -2.33 33.82
CA LEU A 100 14.90 -3.56 33.11
C LEU A 100 15.73 -3.29 31.87
N GLY A 101 15.23 -2.38 31.00
CA GLY A 101 15.94 -1.96 29.80
C GLY A 101 16.02 -3.03 28.74
N PHE A 102 14.95 -3.76 28.50
CA PHE A 102 14.88 -4.78 27.44
C PHE A 102 14.68 -4.16 26.05
N GLY A 103 14.22 -2.90 25.97
CA GLY A 103 14.06 -2.19 24.71
C GLY A 103 15.34 -2.10 23.90
N LEU A 104 15.21 -2.13 22.58
CA LEU A 104 16.32 -1.91 21.66
C LEU A 104 16.87 -0.49 21.83
N LYS A 105 18.21 -0.34 21.70
CA LYS A 105 18.85 0.97 21.73
C LYS A 105 19.51 1.29 20.39
N ASP A 106 20.69 0.72 20.15
CA ASP A 106 21.40 0.95 18.90
C ASP A 106 21.03 -0.18 17.92
N VAL A 107 20.48 0.18 16.75
CA VAL A 107 19.92 -0.75 15.77
C VAL A 107 20.46 -0.41 14.39
N THR A 108 21.00 -1.40 13.68
CA THR A 108 21.27 -1.28 12.24
C THR A 108 20.01 -1.61 11.47
N VAL A 109 19.56 -0.68 10.62
CA VAL A 109 18.42 -0.86 9.71
C VAL A 109 18.95 -1.29 8.34
N GLU A 110 18.46 -2.41 7.84
CA GLU A 110 18.82 -2.97 6.54
C GLU A 110 17.55 -3.23 5.73
N TYR A 111 17.65 -3.14 4.41
CA TYR A 111 16.54 -3.42 3.50
C TYR A 111 16.96 -4.35 2.36
N SER A 112 15.98 -5.02 1.75
CA SER A 112 16.18 -5.92 0.61
C SER A 112 14.91 -6.02 -0.22
N GLU A 113 15.06 -6.23 -1.54
CA GLU A 113 13.95 -6.54 -2.44
C GLU A 113 13.69 -8.06 -2.55
N ASN A 114 14.72 -8.91 -2.31
CA ASN A 114 14.65 -10.35 -2.54
C ASN A 114 14.90 -11.22 -1.28
N GLY A 115 15.20 -10.59 -0.13
CA GLY A 115 15.49 -11.27 1.13
C GLY A 115 16.86 -11.93 1.23
N ALA A 116 17.70 -11.83 0.17
CA ALA A 116 19.04 -12.41 0.12
C ALA A 116 20.14 -11.34 0.09
N ASP A 117 19.97 -10.32 -0.74
CA ASP A 117 20.91 -9.21 -0.88
C ASP A 117 20.45 -8.05 0.00
N TRP A 118 21.24 -7.72 1.00
CA TRP A 118 20.92 -6.72 2.01
C TRP A 118 21.77 -5.47 1.86
N THR A 119 21.11 -4.32 1.98
CA THR A 119 21.75 -3.00 1.97
C THR A 119 21.47 -2.31 3.31
N ALA A 120 22.54 -1.87 3.97
CA ALA A 120 22.39 -1.10 5.21
C ALA A 120 21.90 0.31 4.90
N LEU A 121 20.80 0.72 5.53
CA LEU A 121 20.31 2.10 5.51
C LEU A 121 21.10 2.97 6.48
N GLY A 122 21.47 2.40 7.64
CA GLY A 122 22.27 3.05 8.67
C GLY A 122 21.95 2.57 10.09
N ASP A 123 22.66 3.14 11.05
CA ASP A 123 22.44 2.89 12.47
C ASP A 123 21.51 3.97 13.05
N VAL A 124 20.55 3.54 13.88
CA VAL A 124 19.56 4.41 14.52
C VAL A 124 19.46 4.08 16.00
N GLU A 125 19.40 5.12 16.85
CA GLU A 125 19.07 4.95 18.26
C GLU A 125 17.55 4.95 18.44
N PHE A 126 16.99 3.86 18.99
CA PHE A 126 15.59 3.78 19.40
C PHE A 126 15.42 4.34 20.79
N VAL A 127 14.52 5.31 20.92
CA VAL A 127 14.21 5.93 22.21
C VAL A 127 13.57 4.89 23.15
N ARG A 128 13.97 4.91 24.41
CA ARG A 128 13.45 4.00 25.43
C ARG A 128 11.96 4.23 25.67
N ALA A 129 11.19 3.16 25.82
CA ALA A 129 9.80 3.22 26.20
C ALA A 129 9.59 3.65 27.65
N THR A 130 8.37 4.07 27.98
CA THR A 130 8.05 4.67 29.30
C THR A 130 7.61 3.66 30.37
N GLY A 131 7.28 2.42 29.97
CA GLY A 131 6.71 1.40 30.85
C GLY A 131 5.30 1.75 31.35
N LYS A 132 4.48 2.41 30.52
CA LYS A 132 3.12 2.83 30.85
C LYS A 132 2.17 2.46 29.74
N ASP A 133 0.92 2.18 30.08
CA ASP A 133 -0.18 1.87 29.16
C ASP A 133 -0.66 3.04 28.26
N THR A 134 -0.10 4.23 28.48
CA THR A 134 -0.34 5.44 27.67
C THR A 134 0.81 5.74 26.70
N TYR A 135 1.71 4.77 26.50
CA TYR A 135 2.88 4.92 25.63
C TYR A 135 2.49 4.92 24.14
N VAL A 136 2.90 5.96 23.42
CA VAL A 136 2.84 6.05 21.96
C VAL A 136 4.23 5.88 21.36
N HIS A 137 4.33 5.61 20.06
CA HIS A 137 5.62 5.55 19.37
C HIS A 137 6.42 6.84 19.67
N ASN A 138 7.71 6.68 19.90
CA ASN A 138 8.62 7.78 20.22
C ASN A 138 9.90 7.76 19.37
N THR A 139 9.95 6.86 18.39
CA THR A 139 11.01 6.80 17.40
C THR A 139 10.36 6.72 16.01
N VAL A 140 10.83 7.55 15.11
CA VAL A 140 10.46 7.54 13.68
C VAL A 140 11.75 7.47 12.88
N VAL A 141 11.86 6.45 12.04
CA VAL A 141 13.00 6.23 11.15
C VAL A 141 12.61 6.61 9.73
N ASP A 142 13.31 7.57 9.14
CA ASP A 142 13.18 7.86 7.72
C ASP A 142 13.79 6.72 6.90
N LEU A 143 12.96 6.04 6.09
CA LEU A 143 13.39 4.95 5.22
C LEU A 143 13.81 5.46 3.82
N GLN A 144 13.91 6.78 3.62
CA GLN A 144 14.54 7.46 2.49
C GLN A 144 13.96 7.11 1.11
N GLY A 145 12.76 6.56 1.05
CA GLY A 145 12.12 6.17 -0.21
C GLY A 145 12.78 4.96 -0.89
N VAL A 146 13.48 4.10 -0.15
CA VAL A 146 14.11 2.92 -0.74
C VAL A 146 13.06 1.91 -1.21
N PRO A 147 13.29 1.22 -2.35
CA PRO A 147 12.46 0.09 -2.75
C PRO A 147 12.79 -1.13 -1.90
N ALA A 148 11.79 -1.70 -1.23
CA ALA A 148 12.03 -2.88 -0.40
C ALA A 148 10.78 -3.76 -0.28
N ARG A 149 11.01 -5.06 -0.21
CA ARG A 149 10.06 -6.08 0.23
C ARG A 149 10.40 -6.57 1.63
N PHE A 150 11.65 -6.38 2.08
CA PHE A 150 12.12 -6.81 3.38
C PHE A 150 12.83 -5.67 4.11
N VAL A 151 12.60 -5.59 5.41
CA VAL A 151 13.37 -4.74 6.34
C VAL A 151 13.87 -5.59 7.48
N ARG A 152 15.13 -5.42 7.87
CA ARG A 152 15.73 -6.09 9.02
C ARG A 152 16.26 -5.07 10.01
N LEU A 153 15.98 -5.31 11.27
CA LEU A 153 16.50 -4.56 12.40
C LEU A 153 17.49 -5.44 13.14
N THR A 154 18.79 -5.19 12.97
CA THR A 154 19.86 -5.90 13.66
C THR A 154 20.20 -5.18 14.96
N VAL A 155 20.12 -5.89 16.09
CA VAL A 155 20.30 -5.33 17.43
C VAL A 155 21.79 -5.22 17.77
N ASN A 156 22.27 -4.00 17.94
CA ASN A 156 23.65 -3.73 18.35
C ASN A 156 23.73 -3.55 19.88
N SER A 157 22.73 -2.95 20.51
CA SER A 157 22.64 -2.81 21.97
C SER A 157 21.20 -2.63 22.45
N GLY A 158 20.97 -2.83 23.73
CA GLY A 158 19.73 -2.50 24.45
C GLY A 158 19.95 -1.44 25.50
N TRP A 159 18.88 -1.02 26.17
CA TRP A 159 18.93 -0.02 27.24
C TRP A 159 19.40 -0.58 28.57
N GLY A 160 19.33 -1.90 28.79
CA GLY A 160 19.75 -2.58 29.99
C GLY A 160 21.01 -3.42 29.81
N MET A 161 21.34 -4.18 30.85
CA MET A 161 22.53 -5.04 30.90
C MET A 161 22.22 -6.52 30.65
N MET A 162 20.94 -6.90 30.59
CA MET A 162 20.52 -8.27 30.30
C MET A 162 20.50 -8.52 28.79
N ALA A 163 20.95 -9.70 28.37
CA ALA A 163 21.02 -10.09 26.98
C ALA A 163 19.62 -10.53 26.43
N GLN A 164 18.60 -9.76 26.74
CA GLN A 164 17.24 -9.91 26.24
C GLN A 164 16.82 -8.60 25.61
N TYR A 165 16.19 -8.68 24.45
CA TYR A 165 15.82 -7.54 23.62
C TYR A 165 14.41 -7.69 23.10
N GLY A 166 13.65 -6.61 23.07
CA GLY A 166 12.27 -6.65 22.64
C GLY A 166 11.76 -5.38 21.99
N LEU A 167 10.63 -5.52 21.32
CA LEU A 167 9.83 -4.44 20.73
C LEU A 167 8.36 -4.64 21.05
N SER A 168 7.63 -3.56 21.19
CA SER A 168 6.19 -3.58 21.35
C SER A 168 5.49 -3.68 19.99
N GLU A 169 5.68 -2.69 19.14
CA GLU A 169 5.01 -2.59 17.85
C GLU A 169 5.87 -1.81 16.85
N VAL A 170 5.69 -2.09 15.56
CA VAL A 170 6.21 -1.26 14.48
C VAL A 170 5.14 -1.03 13.41
N ARG A 171 5.19 0.11 12.75
CA ARG A 171 4.34 0.41 11.61
C ARG A 171 5.19 0.96 10.48
N PHE A 172 5.16 0.29 9.34
CA PHE A 172 5.81 0.75 8.11
C PHE A 172 4.82 1.56 7.29
N THR A 173 5.30 2.65 6.69
CA THR A 173 4.54 3.45 5.73
C THR A 173 5.24 3.47 4.38
N TYR A 174 4.46 3.64 3.31
CA TYR A 174 4.97 3.67 1.94
C TYR A 174 4.35 4.80 1.14
N ILE A 175 5.09 5.31 0.16
CA ILE A 175 4.60 6.24 -0.85
C ILE A 175 3.95 5.43 -1.97
N PRO A 176 2.66 5.67 -2.31
CA PRO A 176 1.97 4.90 -3.35
C PRO A 176 2.42 5.35 -4.75
N VAL A 177 3.46 4.74 -5.27
CA VAL A 177 4.07 5.05 -6.57
C VAL A 177 3.50 4.26 -7.75
N GLN A 178 2.74 3.19 -7.48
CA GLN A 178 2.06 2.39 -8.49
C GLN A 178 0.68 2.97 -8.81
N ALA A 179 0.21 2.71 -10.03
CA ALA A 179 -1.18 2.99 -10.43
C ALA A 179 -2.16 2.17 -9.58
N ARG A 180 -3.32 2.75 -9.28
CA ARG A 180 -4.37 2.16 -8.44
C ARG A 180 -5.76 2.62 -8.86
N GLU A 181 -6.81 2.05 -8.27
CA GLU A 181 -8.20 2.41 -8.52
C GLU A 181 -8.55 2.36 -10.02
N PRO A 182 -8.36 1.19 -10.69
CA PRO A 182 -8.59 1.06 -12.12
C PRO A 182 -10.06 1.28 -12.49
N GLN A 183 -10.29 1.84 -13.68
CA GLN A 183 -11.60 1.90 -14.32
C GLN A 183 -11.45 1.41 -15.78
N PRO A 184 -12.13 0.35 -16.19
CA PRO A 184 -13.07 -0.47 -15.40
C PRO A 184 -12.43 -1.04 -14.13
N ALA A 185 -13.22 -1.21 -13.05
CA ALA A 185 -12.72 -1.83 -11.83
C ALA A 185 -12.26 -3.28 -12.11
N ASP A 186 -11.25 -3.75 -11.38
CA ASP A 186 -10.71 -5.09 -11.59
C ASP A 186 -11.80 -6.17 -11.48
N GLY A 187 -11.83 -7.06 -12.47
CA GLY A 187 -12.83 -8.13 -12.62
C GLY A 187 -14.21 -7.69 -13.11
N THR A 188 -14.41 -6.44 -13.54
CA THR A 188 -15.69 -5.96 -14.09
C THR A 188 -16.04 -6.75 -15.36
N THR A 189 -17.32 -7.12 -15.49
CA THR A 189 -17.90 -7.77 -16.67
C THR A 189 -18.88 -6.83 -17.38
N GLU A 190 -19.35 -7.21 -18.56
CA GLU A 190 -20.31 -6.44 -19.37
C GLU A 190 -19.81 -5.04 -19.73
N VAL A 191 -18.50 -4.90 -19.94
CA VAL A 191 -17.86 -3.62 -20.31
C VAL A 191 -18.10 -3.34 -21.79
N GLU A 192 -18.42 -2.10 -22.14
CA GLU A 192 -18.59 -1.67 -23.54
C GLU A 192 -17.26 -1.74 -24.30
N PRO A 193 -17.28 -2.11 -25.60
CA PRO A 193 -16.05 -2.33 -26.38
C PRO A 193 -15.28 -1.05 -26.73
N ASP A 194 -15.86 0.13 -26.53
CA ASP A 194 -15.26 1.46 -26.72
C ASP A 194 -14.86 2.10 -25.38
N THR A 195 -14.67 1.29 -24.33
CA THR A 195 -14.32 1.77 -23.01
C THR A 195 -12.95 2.45 -22.98
N VAL A 196 -12.86 3.55 -22.25
CA VAL A 196 -11.60 4.22 -21.94
C VAL A 196 -11.06 3.68 -20.61
N LEU A 197 -9.82 3.22 -20.61
CA LEU A 197 -9.13 2.81 -19.39
C LEU A 197 -8.74 4.06 -18.62
N SER A 198 -8.98 4.08 -17.32
CA SER A 198 -8.46 5.14 -16.44
C SER A 198 -8.05 4.57 -15.08
N TRP A 199 -7.22 5.30 -14.37
CA TRP A 199 -6.67 4.88 -13.09
C TRP A 199 -6.31 6.09 -12.24
N ARG A 200 -6.03 5.86 -11.01
CA ARG A 200 -5.39 6.85 -10.17
C ARG A 200 -3.89 6.70 -10.29
N ALA A 201 -3.22 7.73 -10.78
CA ALA A 201 -1.77 7.73 -10.97
C ALA A 201 -1.01 7.45 -9.66
N GLY A 202 0.10 6.74 -9.79
CA GLY A 202 1.12 6.67 -8.77
C GLY A 202 1.71 8.05 -8.49
N ARG A 203 2.14 8.27 -7.27
CA ARG A 203 2.87 9.51 -6.95
C ARG A 203 4.18 9.55 -7.70
N GLU A 204 4.60 10.75 -8.09
CA GLU A 204 5.82 11.00 -8.83
C GLU A 204 5.83 10.50 -10.29
N ALA A 205 4.78 9.81 -10.76
CA ALA A 205 4.65 9.44 -12.16
C ALA A 205 4.58 10.67 -13.06
N VAL A 206 5.30 10.63 -14.19
CA VAL A 206 5.27 11.67 -15.23
C VAL A 206 4.83 11.10 -16.58
N GLU A 207 4.91 9.79 -16.75
CA GLU A 207 4.44 9.04 -17.91
C GLU A 207 3.85 7.72 -17.44
N HIS A 208 2.87 7.21 -18.17
CA HIS A 208 2.17 5.97 -17.92
C HIS A 208 2.34 5.03 -19.11
N GLN A 209 2.97 3.89 -18.93
CA GLN A 209 3.07 2.84 -19.95
C GLN A 209 1.92 1.86 -19.78
N VAL A 210 1.04 1.78 -20.76
CA VAL A 210 -0.16 0.94 -20.72
C VAL A 210 0.10 -0.37 -21.43
N TYR A 211 -0.02 -1.48 -20.70
CA TYR A 211 0.08 -2.83 -21.23
C TYR A 211 -1.31 -3.45 -21.26
N LEU A 212 -1.66 -4.11 -22.39
CA LEU A 212 -2.96 -4.73 -22.60
C LEU A 212 -2.78 -6.07 -23.34
N GLY A 213 -3.64 -7.03 -23.05
CA GLY A 213 -3.65 -8.34 -23.71
C GLY A 213 -4.79 -9.22 -23.24
N THR A 214 -4.90 -10.41 -23.82
CA THR A 214 -5.88 -11.45 -23.41
C THR A 214 -5.24 -12.57 -22.59
N ASP A 215 -3.94 -12.50 -22.35
CA ASP A 215 -3.17 -13.41 -21.51
C ASP A 215 -2.46 -12.57 -20.43
N PRO A 216 -2.73 -12.78 -19.12
CA PRO A 216 -2.14 -11.99 -18.04
C PRO A 216 -0.60 -12.12 -17.95
N ASP A 217 -0.04 -13.23 -18.45
CA ASP A 217 1.39 -13.50 -18.43
C ASP A 217 2.12 -12.98 -19.70
N ALA A 218 1.36 -12.47 -20.70
CA ALA A 218 1.89 -12.04 -22.00
C ALA A 218 1.32 -10.69 -22.46
N LEU A 219 1.25 -9.71 -21.54
CA LEU A 219 0.79 -8.35 -21.88
C LEU A 219 1.78 -7.65 -22.82
N THR A 220 1.27 -6.89 -23.77
CA THR A 220 2.07 -6.08 -24.69
C THR A 220 1.84 -4.59 -24.47
N LEU A 221 2.86 -3.77 -24.71
CA LEU A 221 2.71 -2.32 -24.64
C LEU A 221 1.69 -1.84 -25.67
N ALA A 222 0.56 -1.34 -25.22
CA ALA A 222 -0.49 -0.77 -26.05
C ALA A 222 -0.22 0.71 -26.39
N GLY A 223 0.45 1.44 -25.51
CA GLY A 223 0.85 2.83 -25.70
C GLY A 223 1.33 3.49 -24.44
N THR A 224 1.60 4.80 -24.52
CA THR A 224 1.97 5.66 -23.41
C THR A 224 1.01 6.83 -23.29
N SER A 225 0.88 7.40 -22.10
CA SER A 225 0.04 8.57 -21.82
C SER A 225 0.67 9.45 -20.74
N ASP A 226 0.50 10.77 -20.89
CA ASP A 226 0.88 11.76 -19.86
C ASP A 226 -0.28 12.02 -18.85
N ALA A 227 -1.45 11.44 -19.13
CA ALA A 227 -2.64 11.54 -18.27
C ALA A 227 -3.04 10.15 -17.75
N PRO A 228 -3.67 10.03 -16.58
CA PRO A 228 -4.08 8.74 -16.02
C PRO A 228 -5.33 8.17 -16.72
N SER A 229 -5.30 8.14 -18.06
CA SER A 229 -6.33 7.58 -18.92
C SER A 229 -5.73 7.18 -20.27
N PHE A 230 -6.32 6.15 -20.89
CA PHE A 230 -5.89 5.63 -22.19
C PHE A 230 -7.08 5.07 -22.94
N ASP A 231 -7.21 5.45 -24.23
CA ASP A 231 -8.20 4.89 -25.14
C ASP A 231 -7.53 3.77 -25.97
N PRO A 232 -7.84 2.50 -25.71
CA PRO A 232 -7.29 1.38 -26.48
C PRO A 232 -7.91 1.23 -27.87
N GLY A 233 -8.89 2.08 -28.22
CA GLY A 233 -9.77 1.88 -29.34
C GLY A 233 -10.82 0.79 -29.05
N SER A 234 -11.55 0.39 -30.10
CA SER A 234 -12.58 -0.65 -29.95
C SER A 234 -11.94 -2.03 -29.74
N VAL A 235 -12.28 -2.67 -28.62
CA VAL A 235 -11.84 -4.03 -28.28
C VAL A 235 -12.92 -5.07 -28.69
N ASN A 236 -12.54 -6.35 -28.78
CA ASN A 236 -13.45 -7.41 -29.20
C ASN A 236 -14.54 -7.67 -28.14
N LEU A 237 -15.75 -7.99 -28.59
CA LEU A 237 -16.85 -8.46 -27.76
C LEU A 237 -16.57 -9.85 -27.18
N GLY A 238 -17.20 -10.19 -26.05
CA GLY A 238 -17.16 -11.52 -25.42
C GLY A 238 -15.74 -11.93 -25.01
N THR A 239 -14.87 -10.96 -24.72
CA THR A 239 -13.43 -11.20 -24.51
C THR A 239 -12.98 -10.67 -23.15
N THR A 240 -12.23 -11.48 -22.41
CA THR A 240 -11.54 -11.00 -21.20
C THR A 240 -10.21 -10.39 -21.58
N TYR A 241 -10.02 -9.15 -21.13
CA TYR A 241 -8.77 -8.40 -21.27
C TYR A 241 -8.08 -8.27 -19.91
N TYR A 242 -6.76 -8.30 -19.93
CA TYR A 242 -5.87 -8.01 -18.82
C TYR A 242 -5.05 -6.79 -19.15
N TRP A 243 -4.82 -5.93 -18.18
CA TRP A 243 -4.06 -4.72 -18.38
C TRP A 243 -3.28 -4.31 -17.14
N ARG A 244 -2.21 -3.56 -17.35
CA ARG A 244 -1.31 -3.08 -16.32
C ARG A 244 -0.78 -1.70 -16.70
N ILE A 245 -0.54 -0.87 -15.71
CA ILE A 245 0.12 0.42 -15.88
C ILE A 245 1.47 0.37 -15.20
N ASP A 246 2.53 0.65 -15.94
CA ASP A 246 3.86 0.90 -15.39
C ASP A 246 4.06 2.42 -15.31
N GLU A 247 4.24 2.92 -14.08
CA GLU A 247 4.44 4.34 -13.80
C GLU A 247 5.90 4.70 -13.98
N VAL A 248 6.19 5.72 -14.79
CA VAL A 248 7.54 6.08 -15.21
C VAL A 248 7.91 7.48 -14.75
N ASN A 249 9.12 7.63 -14.22
CA ASN A 249 9.77 8.91 -13.94
C ASN A 249 11.30 8.74 -13.98
N GLU A 250 11.92 9.15 -15.09
CA GLU A 250 13.36 9.08 -15.32
C GLU A 250 14.21 9.91 -14.33
N MET A 251 13.57 10.81 -13.56
CA MET A 251 14.27 11.64 -12.56
C MET A 251 14.39 10.96 -11.19
N GLN A 252 13.75 9.79 -11.00
CA GLN A 252 13.78 9.05 -9.76
C GLN A 252 14.86 7.95 -9.78
N ALA A 253 15.32 7.51 -8.62
CA ALA A 253 16.27 6.41 -8.48
C ALA A 253 15.72 5.09 -9.02
N VAL A 254 14.42 4.81 -8.78
CA VAL A 254 13.66 3.76 -9.45
C VAL A 254 12.84 4.44 -10.52
N THR A 255 13.23 4.25 -11.78
CA THR A 255 12.61 4.98 -12.92
C THR A 255 11.27 4.42 -13.32
N THR A 256 10.97 3.16 -12.99
CA THR A 256 9.73 2.49 -13.40
C THR A 256 9.16 1.64 -12.26
N TRP A 257 7.89 1.85 -11.96
CA TRP A 257 7.13 1.04 -11.02
C TRP A 257 6.03 0.28 -11.76
N ALA A 258 6.25 -1.03 -11.93
CA ALA A 258 5.25 -1.90 -12.53
C ALA A 258 4.02 -2.03 -11.61
N GLY A 259 2.84 -1.78 -12.15
CA GLY A 259 1.59 -1.91 -11.42
C GLY A 259 1.09 -3.36 -11.31
N PRO A 260 0.00 -3.59 -10.58
CA PRO A 260 -0.70 -4.87 -10.60
C PRO A 260 -1.39 -5.09 -11.96
N VAL A 261 -1.63 -6.35 -12.28
CA VAL A 261 -2.42 -6.73 -13.45
C VAL A 261 -3.89 -6.72 -13.05
N TRP A 262 -4.70 -5.97 -13.79
CA TRP A 262 -6.15 -5.91 -13.65
C TRP A 262 -6.84 -6.57 -14.85
N SER A 263 -8.13 -6.88 -14.72
CA SER A 263 -8.92 -7.52 -15.76
C SER A 263 -10.29 -6.87 -15.94
N PHE A 264 -10.84 -7.00 -17.14
CA PHE A 264 -12.24 -6.75 -17.41
C PHE A 264 -12.73 -7.69 -18.54
N ALA A 265 -14.03 -7.97 -18.60
CA ALA A 265 -14.63 -8.70 -19.68
C ALA A 265 -15.65 -7.84 -20.42
N THR A 266 -15.55 -7.82 -21.75
CA THR A 266 -16.50 -7.11 -22.59
C THR A 266 -17.83 -7.84 -22.69
N GLN A 267 -18.90 -7.10 -22.93
CA GLN A 267 -20.24 -7.65 -23.22
C GLN A 267 -20.20 -8.54 -24.47
N ASP A 268 -21.08 -9.53 -24.53
CA ASP A 268 -21.13 -10.50 -25.63
C ASP A 268 -21.72 -9.90 -26.93
N TYR A 269 -22.54 -8.87 -26.79
CA TYR A 269 -23.25 -8.22 -27.93
C TYR A 269 -23.49 -6.74 -27.65
N ILE A 270 -23.71 -5.97 -28.71
CA ILE A 270 -24.16 -4.58 -28.61
C ILE A 270 -25.65 -4.57 -28.93
N VAL A 271 -26.45 -3.95 -28.07
CA VAL A 271 -27.85 -3.68 -28.37
C VAL A 271 -27.91 -2.55 -29.41
N VAL A 272 -28.38 -2.86 -30.61
CA VAL A 272 -28.55 -1.86 -31.67
C VAL A 272 -29.85 -1.10 -31.45
N ASP A 273 -30.90 -1.81 -31.05
CA ASP A 273 -32.23 -1.26 -30.76
C ASP A 273 -32.99 -2.28 -29.89
N ASP A 274 -33.66 -1.84 -28.85
CA ASP A 274 -34.49 -2.69 -27.97
C ASP A 274 -35.99 -2.68 -28.44
N PHE A 275 -36.31 -1.83 -29.38
CA PHE A 275 -37.66 -1.62 -29.95
C PHE A 275 -38.72 -1.13 -28.94
N GLU A 276 -38.33 -0.83 -27.70
CA GLU A 276 -39.26 -0.42 -26.64
C GLU A 276 -39.65 1.06 -26.71
N SER A 277 -38.90 1.86 -27.45
CA SER A 277 -39.16 3.30 -27.66
C SER A 277 -40.18 3.59 -28.76
N TYR A 278 -40.52 2.59 -29.60
CA TYR A 278 -41.46 2.76 -30.70
C TYR A 278 -42.90 2.62 -30.24
N ASN A 279 -43.76 3.39 -30.90
CA ASN A 279 -45.21 3.31 -30.76
C ASN A 279 -45.87 3.53 -32.10
N ASP A 280 -47.19 3.61 -32.14
CA ASP A 280 -47.99 3.83 -33.36
C ASP A 280 -48.38 5.29 -33.62
N ASP A 281 -47.76 6.24 -32.92
CA ASP A 281 -47.99 7.68 -33.06
C ASP A 281 -47.13 8.24 -34.21
N VAL A 282 -47.72 8.29 -35.40
CA VAL A 282 -47.07 8.79 -36.63
C VAL A 282 -46.79 10.30 -36.54
N ASP A 283 -47.64 11.06 -35.82
CA ASP A 283 -47.49 12.52 -35.72
C ASP A 283 -46.36 12.91 -34.79
N ALA A 284 -46.02 12.03 -33.85
CA ALA A 284 -44.87 12.22 -32.92
C ALA A 284 -43.52 11.81 -33.54
N GLY A 285 -43.50 11.17 -34.73
CA GLY A 285 -42.27 10.68 -35.36
C GLY A 285 -41.57 9.58 -34.53
N THR A 286 -42.36 8.77 -33.84
CA THR A 286 -41.86 7.70 -32.95
C THR A 286 -42.25 6.31 -33.41
N THR A 287 -42.62 6.19 -34.72
CA THR A 287 -42.92 4.87 -35.30
C THR A 287 -41.64 4.17 -35.74
N ILE A 288 -41.65 2.84 -35.76
CA ILE A 288 -40.51 2.03 -36.22
C ILE A 288 -40.07 2.41 -37.65
N PHE A 289 -41.02 2.83 -38.48
CA PHE A 289 -40.79 3.21 -39.88
C PHE A 289 -40.12 4.57 -40.05
N ASP A 290 -40.10 5.41 -39.02
CA ASP A 290 -39.38 6.68 -39.01
C ASP A 290 -37.86 6.49 -38.81
N THR A 291 -37.47 5.39 -38.21
CA THR A 291 -36.06 5.06 -37.88
C THR A 291 -35.48 4.02 -38.84
N TRP A 292 -36.23 2.96 -39.14
CA TRP A 292 -35.79 1.87 -40.01
C TRP A 292 -36.42 2.00 -41.38
N ILE A 293 -35.60 2.32 -42.39
CA ILE A 293 -36.00 2.49 -43.79
C ILE A 293 -35.44 1.32 -44.57
N ASP A 294 -36.30 0.68 -45.41
CA ASP A 294 -35.91 -0.41 -46.33
C ASP A 294 -34.98 0.08 -47.46
#